data_929ee2eb4fdb2ad29682a3ad8f0afb3a
#
_entry.id   929ee2eb4fdb2ad29682a3ad8f0afb3a
#
_cell.length_a   1.000
_cell.length_b   1.000
_cell.length_c   1.000
_cell.angle_alpha   90.00
_cell.angle_beta   90.00
_cell.angle_gamma   90.00
#
_symmetry.space_group_name_H-M   'P 1'
#
loop_
_entity.id
_entity.type
_entity.pdbx_description
1 polymer ?
#
loop_
_entity_poly.entity_id
_entity_poly.type
_entity_poly.pdbx_seq_one_letter_code
_entity_poly.pdbx_strand_id
1 'polypeptide(L)'
;MQRPTIWIMLVVLLLGVVFIREPRLQHSEEIFLHWLLRNATPRGPAAPLTVVEIGHDNVLDRDPSKDSTSSHASGSGVSPLEFALFLQTALEFQPPVVAFENILKWRDRDKDQEQVFIDQAMRVPKLLLAAELTATPDPDDPGPEIPGFTQVSGKRGELVEFSGLGRQPGEEMRLIGTLGFINLPPEIADGIHVPLLFRYRGEVIPSFTLQAILLWLRVTPAEVSIDLGSHISLPQGRRIPIQADGTLLVSPNAGKTVRRITLNELALATQQRGAGQKSASGIDSMRDQIVLARTPANPLSPPDIFAATLATIQTNSYIHRVSWIFDCVILLLAVAVVGQLRHVSRIDLVLGAIAFTAAYCLIALAIVSRWLIWLPGVLPLGAVWLLVLIAIVTPHRYRAKQPKATTIAPSVP
;
A
#
# COMPACT_ATOMS: atom_id res chain seq x y z
N MET A 1 -32.26 -41.07 -10.24
CA MET A 1 -31.00 -41.22 -9.46
C MET A 1 -30.13 -40.01 -9.72
N GLN A 2 -30.28 -38.91 -8.95
CA GLN A 2 -29.54 -37.65 -9.11
C GLN A 2 -28.68 -37.28 -7.86
N ARG A 3 -28.66 -38.21 -6.87
CA ARG A 3 -28.01 -37.97 -5.56
C ARG A 3 -26.49 -37.79 -5.55
N PRO A 4 -25.66 -38.49 -6.40
CA PRO A 4 -24.20 -38.34 -6.29
C PRO A 4 -23.67 -36.94 -6.63
N THR A 5 -24.34 -36.22 -7.54
CA THR A 5 -23.92 -34.88 -7.97
C THR A 5 -24.15 -33.84 -6.86
N ILE A 6 -25.26 -33.95 -6.13
CA ILE A 6 -25.55 -33.07 -4.98
C ILE A 6 -24.52 -33.31 -3.86
N TRP A 7 -24.14 -34.57 -3.62
CA TRP A 7 -23.12 -34.90 -2.64
C TRP A 7 -21.75 -34.31 -3.00
N ILE A 8 -21.36 -34.34 -4.29
CA ILE A 8 -20.11 -33.74 -4.74
C ILE A 8 -20.13 -32.23 -4.51
N MET A 9 -21.23 -31.54 -4.86
CA MET A 9 -21.37 -30.10 -4.61
C MET A 9 -21.30 -29.77 -3.12
N LEU A 10 -21.95 -30.60 -2.28
CA LEU A 10 -21.91 -30.44 -0.84
C LEU A 10 -20.52 -30.66 -0.27
N VAL A 11 -19.78 -31.64 -0.77
CA VAL A 11 -18.38 -31.90 -0.38
C VAL A 11 -17.49 -30.73 -0.79
N VAL A 12 -17.62 -30.22 -2.02
CA VAL A 12 -16.85 -29.06 -2.50
C VAL A 12 -17.17 -27.81 -1.68
N LEU A 13 -18.45 -27.59 -1.36
CA LEU A 13 -18.86 -26.49 -0.50
C LEU A 13 -18.25 -26.62 0.91
N LEU A 14 -18.33 -27.80 1.52
CA LEU A 14 -17.80 -28.05 2.86
C LEU A 14 -16.29 -27.89 2.90
N LEU A 15 -15.58 -28.44 1.90
CA LEU A 15 -14.14 -28.22 1.74
C LEU A 15 -13.83 -26.73 1.57
N GLY A 16 -14.58 -26.02 0.72
CA GLY A 16 -14.41 -24.59 0.55
C GLY A 16 -14.59 -23.81 1.84
N VAL A 17 -15.57 -24.16 2.68
CA VAL A 17 -15.79 -23.54 3.99
C VAL A 17 -14.63 -23.81 4.94
N VAL A 18 -14.06 -25.03 4.95
CA VAL A 18 -12.89 -25.38 5.77
C VAL A 18 -11.66 -24.58 5.33
N PHE A 19 -11.51 -24.35 4.02
CA PHE A 19 -10.38 -23.60 3.46
C PHE A 19 -10.59 -22.08 3.45
N ILE A 20 -11.73 -21.56 3.94
CA ILE A 20 -11.93 -20.13 4.09
C ILE A 20 -10.84 -19.55 5.01
N ARG A 21 -10.08 -18.59 4.48
CA ARG A 21 -8.96 -17.93 5.19
C ARG A 21 -7.83 -18.87 5.65
N GLU A 22 -7.68 -20.00 4.98
CA GLU A 22 -6.52 -20.86 5.20
C GLU A 22 -5.23 -20.09 4.84
N PRO A 23 -4.22 -20.02 5.72
CA PRO A 23 -2.99 -19.25 5.48
C PRO A 23 -2.27 -19.63 4.18
N ARG A 24 -2.33 -20.90 3.78
CA ARG A 24 -1.71 -21.38 2.54
C ARG A 24 -2.34 -20.80 1.27
N LEU A 25 -3.62 -20.46 1.31
CA LEU A 25 -4.32 -19.82 0.20
C LEU A 25 -4.22 -18.31 0.26
N GLN A 26 -3.80 -17.74 1.38
CA GLN A 26 -3.69 -16.30 1.57
C GLN A 26 -2.74 -15.66 0.55
N HIS A 27 -1.60 -16.29 0.28
CA HIS A 27 -0.66 -15.81 -0.74
C HIS A 27 -1.32 -15.73 -2.14
N SER A 28 -2.13 -16.73 -2.51
CA SER A 28 -2.84 -16.70 -3.80
C SER A 28 -3.95 -15.64 -3.82
N GLU A 29 -4.63 -15.41 -2.70
CA GLU A 29 -5.62 -14.32 -2.54
C GLU A 29 -4.94 -12.94 -2.61
N GLU A 30 -3.72 -12.80 -2.10
CA GLU A 30 -2.91 -11.60 -2.22
C GLU A 30 -2.51 -11.32 -3.68
N ILE A 31 -2.14 -12.33 -4.46
CA ILE A 31 -1.88 -12.19 -5.90
C ILE A 31 -3.13 -11.65 -6.62
N PHE A 32 -4.31 -12.20 -6.29
CA PHE A 32 -5.56 -11.71 -6.86
C PHE A 32 -5.88 -10.27 -6.45
N LEU A 33 -5.67 -9.93 -5.17
CA LEU A 33 -5.80 -8.55 -4.68
C LEU A 33 -4.83 -7.60 -5.39
N HIS A 34 -3.58 -8.02 -5.56
CA HIS A 34 -2.56 -7.30 -6.32
C HIS A 34 -3.05 -6.92 -7.72
N TRP A 35 -3.57 -7.93 -8.43
CA TRP A 35 -4.12 -7.71 -9.75
C TRP A 35 -5.29 -6.72 -9.73
N LEU A 36 -6.21 -6.85 -8.75
CA LEU A 36 -7.32 -5.92 -8.58
C LEU A 36 -6.84 -4.48 -8.34
N LEU A 37 -5.92 -4.29 -7.38
CA LEU A 37 -5.44 -2.96 -7.01
C LEU A 37 -4.62 -2.29 -8.11
N ARG A 38 -3.84 -3.05 -8.87
CA ARG A 38 -3.08 -2.55 -10.01
C ARG A 38 -3.98 -2.02 -11.13
N ASN A 39 -5.12 -2.67 -11.35
CA ASN A 39 -6.07 -2.33 -12.41
C ASN A 39 -7.22 -1.42 -11.92
N ALA A 40 -7.37 -1.23 -10.60
CA ALA A 40 -8.37 -0.34 -10.05
C ALA A 40 -8.07 1.12 -10.39
N THR A 41 -9.07 1.87 -10.81
CA THR A 41 -8.94 3.31 -11.01
C THR A 41 -8.94 4.03 -9.66
N PRO A 42 -7.98 4.92 -9.39
CA PRO A 42 -7.98 5.69 -8.15
C PRO A 42 -9.21 6.58 -8.11
N ARG A 43 -9.98 6.48 -7.04
CA ARG A 43 -11.15 7.34 -6.77
C ARG A 43 -11.09 7.76 -5.32
N GLY A 44 -11.11 9.05 -5.07
CA GLY A 44 -11.08 9.61 -3.73
C GLY A 44 -10.83 11.11 -3.77
N PRO A 45 -11.07 11.81 -2.66
CA PRO A 45 -10.65 13.20 -2.53
C PRO A 45 -9.12 13.29 -2.68
N ALA A 46 -8.65 14.41 -3.18
CA ALA A 46 -7.22 14.70 -3.20
C ALA A 46 -6.70 14.70 -1.75
N ALA A 47 -5.63 13.94 -1.50
CA ALA A 47 -5.01 13.93 -0.18
C ALA A 47 -4.36 15.29 0.10
N PRO A 48 -4.38 15.78 1.35
CA PRO A 48 -3.65 16.98 1.75
C PRO A 48 -2.13 16.69 1.85
N LEU A 49 -1.56 16.34 0.70
CA LEU A 49 -0.18 15.93 0.52
C LEU A 49 0.34 16.49 -0.80
N THR A 50 1.51 17.08 -0.77
CA THR A 50 2.23 17.50 -1.97
C THR A 50 3.60 16.83 -2.00
N VAL A 51 3.91 16.14 -3.08
CA VAL A 51 5.24 15.58 -3.34
C VAL A 51 6.02 16.58 -4.19
N VAL A 52 7.19 16.95 -3.73
CA VAL A 52 8.13 17.82 -4.46
C VAL A 52 9.30 16.97 -4.91
N GLU A 53 9.49 16.90 -6.23
CA GLU A 53 10.60 16.18 -6.84
C GLU A 53 11.80 17.13 -6.97
N ILE A 54 12.92 16.76 -6.32
CA ILE A 54 14.16 17.55 -6.25
C ILE A 54 15.23 16.84 -7.06
N GLY A 55 15.97 17.61 -7.89
CA GLY A 55 17.06 17.07 -8.72
C GLY A 55 16.58 16.50 -10.06
N HIS A 56 15.33 16.75 -10.44
CA HIS A 56 14.80 16.35 -11.76
C HIS A 56 15.11 17.41 -12.83
N ASP A 57 15.06 18.68 -12.49
CA ASP A 57 15.05 19.81 -13.43
C ASP A 57 16.38 20.57 -13.53
N ASN A 58 17.46 20.06 -12.92
CA ASN A 58 18.78 20.73 -12.90
C ASN A 58 18.67 22.25 -12.61
N VAL A 59 17.95 22.62 -11.53
CA VAL A 59 17.71 24.02 -11.13
C VAL A 59 19.02 24.77 -10.85
N LEU A 60 20.03 24.05 -10.41
CA LEU A 60 21.39 24.56 -10.27
C LEU A 60 22.26 23.89 -11.35
N ASP A 61 22.97 24.70 -12.14
CA ASP A 61 23.85 24.23 -13.21
C ASP A 61 24.78 23.13 -12.70
N ARG A 62 24.48 21.90 -13.08
CA ARG A 62 25.34 20.74 -12.84
C ARG A 62 26.35 20.67 -13.97
N ASP A 63 27.62 20.71 -13.62
CA ASP A 63 28.70 20.38 -14.55
C ASP A 63 28.71 18.85 -14.74
N PRO A 64 28.17 18.32 -15.86
CA PRO A 64 28.04 16.88 -16.06
C PRO A 64 29.39 16.17 -16.16
N SER A 65 30.48 16.91 -16.31
CA SER A 65 31.85 16.35 -16.42
C SER A 65 32.45 15.94 -15.08
N LYS A 66 31.88 16.40 -13.94
CA LYS A 66 32.43 16.12 -12.60
C LYS A 66 31.75 14.94 -11.89
N ASP A 67 30.59 14.49 -12.37
CA ASP A 67 29.78 13.46 -11.68
C ASP A 67 30.04 12.02 -12.11
N SER A 68 30.88 11.78 -13.14
CA SER A 68 31.08 10.43 -13.71
C SER A 68 31.93 9.46 -12.87
N THR A 69 32.53 9.91 -11.75
CA THR A 69 33.40 9.06 -10.93
C THR A 69 32.89 8.70 -9.54
N SER A 70 31.59 8.96 -9.22
CA SER A 70 31.09 8.78 -7.86
C SER A 70 29.83 7.94 -7.70
N SER A 71 29.64 6.91 -8.53
CA SER A 71 28.42 6.09 -8.60
C SER A 71 28.14 5.14 -7.41
N HIS A 72 28.90 5.18 -6.34
CA HIS A 72 28.75 4.21 -5.23
C HIS A 72 28.70 4.78 -3.81
N ALA A 73 28.42 6.05 -3.62
CA ALA A 73 28.19 6.57 -2.29
C ALA A 73 26.70 6.90 -2.10
N SER A 74 26.12 6.33 -1.06
CA SER A 74 24.76 6.44 -0.58
C SER A 74 24.33 7.87 -0.18
N GLY A 75 24.52 8.85 -1.04
CA GLY A 75 23.92 10.15 -0.93
C GLY A 75 22.98 10.37 -2.10
N SER A 76 21.87 11.05 -1.90
CA SER A 76 21.10 11.60 -3.02
C SER A 76 22.11 12.36 -3.88
N GLY A 77 22.27 12.06 -5.15
CA GLY A 77 23.18 12.81 -6.04
C GLY A 77 22.80 14.29 -6.20
N VAL A 78 22.01 14.83 -5.30
CA VAL A 78 21.44 16.16 -5.21
C VAL A 78 22.20 16.98 -4.19
N SER A 79 22.58 18.21 -4.54
CA SER A 79 23.32 19.13 -3.69
C SER A 79 22.51 19.56 -2.46
N PRO A 80 23.19 19.80 -1.28
CA PRO A 80 22.53 20.43 -0.12
C PRO A 80 21.83 21.76 -0.45
N LEU A 81 22.38 22.52 -1.40
CA LEU A 81 21.79 23.81 -1.82
C LEU A 81 20.43 23.63 -2.52
N GLU A 82 20.22 22.55 -3.29
CA GLU A 82 18.90 22.28 -3.88
C GLU A 82 17.86 21.99 -2.81
N PHE A 83 18.22 21.25 -1.77
CA PHE A 83 17.36 21.02 -0.61
C PHE A 83 17.13 22.30 0.21
N ALA A 84 18.15 23.17 0.35
CA ALA A 84 18.00 24.47 1.00
C ALA A 84 17.05 25.37 0.22
N LEU A 85 17.18 25.44 -1.13
CA LEU A 85 16.27 26.16 -2.00
C LEU A 85 14.85 25.61 -1.90
N PHE A 86 14.70 24.29 -1.87
CA PHE A 86 13.39 23.66 -1.64
C PHE A 86 12.77 24.13 -0.32
N LEU A 87 13.52 24.10 0.79
CA LEU A 87 12.99 24.55 2.07
C LEU A 87 12.62 26.04 2.05
N GLN A 88 13.48 26.87 1.51
CA GLN A 88 13.24 28.31 1.38
C GLN A 88 11.93 28.58 0.63
N THR A 89 11.74 27.92 -0.52
CA THR A 89 10.52 28.10 -1.34
C THR A 89 9.29 27.48 -0.71
N ALA A 90 9.40 26.30 -0.09
CA ALA A 90 8.28 25.62 0.58
C ALA A 90 7.77 26.41 1.78
N LEU A 91 8.65 27.04 2.57
CA LEU A 91 8.29 27.82 3.75
C LEU A 91 7.38 29.03 3.43
N GLU A 92 7.46 29.58 2.23
CA GLU A 92 6.54 30.64 1.77
C GLU A 92 5.07 30.16 1.74
N PHE A 93 4.83 28.85 1.58
CA PHE A 93 3.48 28.26 1.57
C PHE A 93 3.06 27.72 2.93
N GLN A 94 3.91 27.84 3.97
CA GLN A 94 3.64 27.52 5.38
C GLN A 94 3.16 26.07 5.63
N PRO A 95 3.86 25.04 5.14
CA PRO A 95 3.51 23.65 5.45
C PRO A 95 3.72 23.36 6.94
N PRO A 96 2.80 22.64 7.60
CA PRO A 96 2.97 22.24 9.00
C PRO A 96 4.05 21.16 9.19
N VAL A 97 4.27 20.33 8.17
CA VAL A 97 5.25 19.24 8.15
C VAL A 97 5.96 19.21 6.82
N VAL A 98 7.28 19.17 6.88
CA VAL A 98 8.15 18.85 5.74
C VAL A 98 8.85 17.53 6.04
N ALA A 99 8.74 16.56 5.14
CA ALA A 99 9.29 15.23 5.29
C ALA A 99 10.25 14.92 4.13
N PHE A 100 11.44 14.43 4.45
CA PHE A 100 12.42 13.99 3.48
C PHE A 100 12.42 12.46 3.40
N GLU A 101 12.02 11.91 2.28
CA GLU A 101 12.00 10.46 2.02
C GLU A 101 13.42 9.89 1.79
N ASN A 102 14.37 10.76 1.52
CA ASN A 102 15.77 10.41 1.33
C ASN A 102 16.57 10.56 2.62
N ILE A 103 17.52 9.67 2.85
CA ILE A 103 18.49 9.81 3.93
C ILE A 103 19.49 10.90 3.53
N LEU A 104 19.45 12.02 4.22
CA LEU A 104 20.31 13.16 3.94
C LEU A 104 21.67 12.96 4.59
N LYS A 105 22.65 12.58 3.79
CA LYS A 105 24.05 12.45 4.22
C LYS A 105 24.94 12.91 3.07
N TRP A 106 25.66 13.99 3.31
CA TRP A 106 26.57 14.57 2.33
C TRP A 106 28.03 14.30 2.69
N ARG A 107 28.91 14.63 1.77
CA ARG A 107 30.36 14.46 1.94
C ARG A 107 30.95 15.67 2.66
N ASP A 108 32.11 15.47 3.28
CA ASP A 108 32.81 16.55 4.00
C ASP A 108 33.12 17.80 3.15
N ARG A 109 33.28 17.64 1.84
CA ARG A 109 33.48 18.77 0.91
C ARG A 109 32.27 19.69 0.76
N ASP A 110 31.07 19.22 1.16
CA ASP A 110 29.80 19.92 1.00
C ASP A 110 29.32 20.57 2.31
N LYS A 111 30.19 20.62 3.35
CA LYS A 111 29.83 21.13 4.69
C LYS A 111 29.30 22.56 4.70
N ASP A 112 29.93 23.46 3.92
CA ASP A 112 29.45 24.86 3.85
C ASP A 112 28.04 24.93 3.25
N GLN A 113 27.74 24.07 2.28
CA GLN A 113 26.41 23.96 1.66
C GLN A 113 25.41 23.27 2.60
N GLU A 114 25.87 22.29 3.37
CA GLU A 114 25.06 21.61 4.40
C GLU A 114 24.64 22.60 5.48
N GLN A 115 25.51 23.53 5.89
CA GLN A 115 25.16 24.57 6.85
C GLN A 115 24.01 25.46 6.34
N VAL A 116 24.03 25.83 5.05
CA VAL A 116 22.92 26.60 4.44
C VAL A 116 21.61 25.83 4.50
N PHE A 117 21.65 24.51 4.28
CA PHE A 117 20.48 23.65 4.45
C PHE A 117 20.00 23.62 5.90
N ILE A 118 20.89 23.45 6.86
CA ILE A 118 20.58 23.42 8.30
C ILE A 118 19.90 24.73 8.74
N ASP A 119 20.41 25.88 8.32
CA ASP A 119 19.86 27.19 8.63
C ASP A 119 18.39 27.34 8.11
N GLN A 120 18.09 26.78 6.94
CA GLN A 120 16.71 26.77 6.43
C GLN A 120 15.87 25.72 7.17
N ALA A 121 16.43 24.56 7.49
CA ALA A 121 15.76 23.46 8.16
C ALA A 121 15.29 23.84 9.58
N MET A 122 16.06 24.64 10.31
CA MET A 122 15.67 25.17 11.63
C MET A 122 14.41 26.05 11.59
N ARG A 123 14.04 26.58 10.44
CA ARG A 123 12.83 27.40 10.26
C ARG A 123 11.57 26.58 10.01
N VAL A 124 11.73 25.27 9.75
CA VAL A 124 10.61 24.35 9.47
C VAL A 124 9.89 24.02 10.79
N PRO A 125 8.56 24.18 10.89
CA PRO A 125 7.83 23.91 12.14
C PRO A 125 7.97 22.47 12.62
N LYS A 126 7.89 21.49 11.70
CA LYS A 126 8.09 20.06 11.95
C LYS A 126 8.84 19.45 10.78
N LEU A 127 10.05 19.04 11.04
CA LEU A 127 10.95 18.40 10.07
C LEU A 127 11.02 16.90 10.35
N LEU A 128 10.73 16.07 9.33
CA LEU A 128 10.87 14.63 9.39
C LEU A 128 11.99 14.18 8.46
N LEU A 129 12.95 13.46 9.01
CA LEU A 129 14.14 12.98 8.30
C LEU A 129 14.12 11.46 8.20
N ALA A 130 14.39 10.94 7.01
CA ALA A 130 14.48 9.49 6.79
C ALA A 130 15.72 8.90 7.46
N ALA A 131 15.54 7.75 8.10
CA ALA A 131 16.59 6.91 8.66
C ALA A 131 16.27 5.43 8.45
N GLU A 132 17.25 4.56 8.59
CA GLU A 132 17.09 3.11 8.55
C GLU A 132 17.37 2.47 9.90
N LEU A 133 16.62 1.40 10.18
CA LEU A 133 16.90 0.48 11.27
C LEU A 133 17.72 -0.70 10.75
N THR A 134 18.55 -1.29 11.62
CA THR A 134 19.31 -2.50 11.32
C THR A 134 19.12 -3.57 12.37
N ALA A 135 19.22 -4.84 11.96
CA ALA A 135 19.17 -5.97 12.89
C ALA A 135 20.42 -6.08 13.76
N THR A 136 21.57 -5.61 13.26
CA THR A 136 22.84 -5.62 14.00
C THR A 136 23.14 -4.24 14.54
N PRO A 137 23.21 -4.06 15.88
CA PRO A 137 23.59 -2.78 16.48
C PRO A 137 25.06 -2.49 16.18
N ASP A 138 25.38 -1.20 16.02
CA ASP A 138 26.76 -0.76 16.02
C ASP A 138 27.27 -0.76 17.48
N PRO A 139 28.35 -1.48 17.81
CA PRO A 139 28.88 -1.51 19.17
C PRO A 139 29.36 -0.14 19.65
N ASP A 140 29.84 0.70 18.73
CA ASP A 140 30.43 2.00 19.03
C ASP A 140 29.40 3.14 19.06
N ASP A 141 28.23 2.95 18.42
CA ASP A 141 27.12 3.90 18.45
C ASP A 141 25.82 3.16 18.88
N PRO A 142 25.49 3.16 20.18
CA PRO A 142 24.28 2.53 20.66
C PRO A 142 23.01 3.17 20.12
N GLY A 143 23.11 4.30 19.42
CA GLY A 143 21.99 5.05 18.87
C GLY A 143 21.12 5.73 19.94
N PRO A 144 20.36 6.76 19.57
CA PRO A 144 19.48 7.48 20.47
C PRO A 144 18.33 6.62 20.99
N GLU A 145 17.80 6.97 22.15
CA GLU A 145 16.51 6.50 22.59
C GLU A 145 15.40 7.06 21.68
N ILE A 146 14.60 6.16 21.13
CA ILE A 146 13.48 6.52 20.27
C ILE A 146 12.19 6.37 21.09
N PRO A 147 11.38 7.43 21.22
CA PRO A 147 10.15 7.34 21.99
C PRO A 147 9.19 6.33 21.36
N GLY A 148 8.94 5.25 22.11
CA GLY A 148 8.01 4.20 21.72
C GLY A 148 6.58 4.48 22.15
N PHE A 149 5.66 3.65 21.67
CA PHE A 149 4.26 3.66 22.09
C PHE A 149 4.11 2.96 23.44
N THR A 150 3.44 3.61 24.39
CA THR A 150 3.20 3.07 25.73
C THR A 150 1.99 2.16 25.80
N GLN A 151 0.96 2.41 24.98
CA GLN A 151 -0.32 1.69 24.99
C GLN A 151 -0.39 0.71 23.82
N VAL A 152 0.26 -0.44 23.95
CA VAL A 152 0.30 -1.47 22.89
C VAL A 152 -0.26 -2.79 23.43
N SER A 153 -1.35 -3.26 22.82
CA SER A 153 -1.97 -4.58 23.05
C SER A 153 -1.70 -5.52 21.87
N GLY A 154 -1.79 -6.83 22.11
CA GLY A 154 -1.57 -7.87 21.12
C GLY A 154 -0.15 -8.46 21.13
N LYS A 155 0.17 -9.26 20.11
CA LYS A 155 1.41 -10.03 20.03
C LYS A 155 2.54 -9.25 19.40
N ARG A 156 3.34 -8.55 20.20
CA ARG A 156 4.50 -7.76 19.72
C ARG A 156 5.56 -8.60 18.98
N GLY A 157 5.58 -9.91 19.15
CA GLY A 157 6.54 -10.80 18.47
C GLY A 157 6.32 -10.99 16.98
N GLU A 158 5.20 -10.53 16.43
CA GLU A 158 4.91 -10.56 15.00
C GLU A 158 5.46 -9.31 14.27
N LEU A 159 5.83 -8.26 15.00
CA LEU A 159 6.49 -7.08 14.45
C LEU A 159 7.93 -7.39 14.05
N VAL A 160 8.38 -6.79 12.95
CA VAL A 160 9.79 -6.84 12.55
C VAL A 160 10.65 -6.16 13.60
N GLU A 161 11.65 -6.88 14.12
CA GLU A 161 12.53 -6.39 15.18
C GLU A 161 13.87 -5.90 14.63
N PHE A 162 14.30 -4.79 15.21
CA PHE A 162 15.59 -4.16 14.95
C PHE A 162 16.28 -3.85 16.28
N SER A 163 17.61 -3.89 16.27
CA SER A 163 18.42 -3.64 17.48
C SER A 163 19.37 -2.45 17.34
N GLY A 164 19.55 -1.91 16.14
CA GLY A 164 20.44 -0.79 15.86
C GLY A 164 19.87 0.18 14.83
N LEU A 165 20.56 1.31 14.67
CA LEU A 165 20.35 2.24 13.58
C LEU A 165 21.30 1.90 12.43
N GLY A 166 20.78 1.91 11.21
CA GLY A 166 21.55 1.78 9.98
C GLY A 166 22.00 3.14 9.45
N ARG A 167 21.68 3.39 8.17
CA ARG A 167 21.95 4.70 7.57
C ARG A 167 21.07 5.77 8.21
N GLN A 168 21.66 6.91 8.54
CA GLN A 168 20.96 8.01 9.20
C GLN A 168 21.55 9.36 8.74
N PRO A 169 20.79 10.46 8.88
CA PRO A 169 21.27 11.82 8.63
C PRO A 169 22.46 12.18 9.53
N GLY A 170 23.20 13.22 9.15
CA GLY A 170 24.26 13.77 9.96
C GLY A 170 23.79 14.16 11.37
N GLU A 171 24.73 14.21 12.34
CA GLU A 171 24.39 14.46 13.74
C GLU A 171 23.67 15.80 13.94
N GLU A 172 24.15 16.86 13.32
CA GLU A 172 23.55 18.19 13.40
C GLU A 172 22.10 18.20 12.89
N MET A 173 21.81 17.48 11.81
CA MET A 173 20.46 17.34 11.29
C MET A 173 19.53 16.57 12.24
N ARG A 174 20.06 15.57 12.95
CA ARG A 174 19.27 14.80 13.94
C ARG A 174 18.83 15.66 15.13
N LEU A 175 19.57 16.72 15.44
CA LEU A 175 19.19 17.66 16.51
C LEU A 175 18.03 18.58 16.14
N ILE A 176 17.83 18.85 14.86
CA ILE A 176 16.79 19.78 14.36
C ILE A 176 15.56 19.09 13.81
N GLY A 177 15.63 17.79 13.51
CA GLY A 177 14.53 17.03 12.91
C GLY A 177 14.15 15.77 13.70
N THR A 178 12.93 15.29 13.47
CA THR A 178 12.48 14.00 13.98
C THR A 178 12.89 12.90 13.00
N LEU A 179 13.36 11.75 13.50
CA LEU A 179 13.66 10.61 12.67
C LEU A 179 12.38 9.82 12.32
N GLY A 180 12.31 9.37 11.07
CA GLY A 180 11.29 8.44 10.60
C GLY A 180 11.94 7.27 9.86
N PHE A 181 11.50 6.05 10.15
CA PHE A 181 12.16 4.84 9.66
C PHE A 181 11.53 4.36 8.36
N ILE A 182 12.35 4.31 7.29
CA ILE A 182 11.94 3.98 5.92
C ILE A 182 12.12 2.51 5.56
N ASN A 183 12.38 1.64 6.53
CA ASN A 183 12.55 0.21 6.29
C ASN A 183 11.32 -0.38 5.61
N LEU A 184 11.55 -1.06 4.49
CA LEU A 184 10.55 -1.82 3.77
C LEU A 184 11.03 -3.27 3.67
N PRO A 185 10.18 -4.26 3.96
CA PRO A 185 10.53 -5.65 3.72
C PRO A 185 10.87 -5.90 2.26
N PRO A 186 11.84 -6.78 1.95
CA PRO A 186 12.28 -7.05 0.58
C PRO A 186 11.16 -7.62 -0.30
N GLU A 187 10.14 -8.21 0.30
CA GLU A 187 8.97 -8.78 -0.38
C GLU A 187 7.93 -7.72 -0.81
N ILE A 188 8.07 -6.48 -0.33
CA ILE A 188 7.17 -5.35 -0.65
C ILE A 188 7.51 -4.69 -2.00
N ALA A 189 8.20 -5.38 -2.90
CA ALA A 189 8.40 -4.87 -4.27
C ALA A 189 7.09 -4.36 -4.92
N ASP A 190 5.94 -4.79 -4.43
CA ASP A 190 4.62 -4.49 -4.96
C ASP A 190 3.82 -3.45 -4.15
N GLY A 191 4.31 -3.01 -2.99
CA GLY A 191 3.79 -1.85 -2.27
C GLY A 191 2.39 -1.96 -1.66
N ILE A 192 1.93 -3.17 -1.35
CA ILE A 192 0.59 -3.38 -0.76
C ILE A 192 0.62 -3.38 0.77
N HIS A 193 1.54 -4.14 1.37
CA HIS A 193 1.69 -4.22 2.83
C HIS A 193 2.78 -3.26 3.29
N VAL A 194 2.41 -2.13 3.86
CA VAL A 194 3.37 -1.10 4.26
C VAL A 194 3.50 -1.09 5.78
N PRO A 195 4.71 -1.29 6.34
CA PRO A 195 4.91 -1.24 7.77
C PRO A 195 4.59 0.15 8.33
N LEU A 196 3.74 0.18 9.34
CA LEU A 196 3.50 1.38 10.14
C LEU A 196 4.23 1.32 11.47
N LEU A 197 4.54 0.11 11.95
CA LEU A 197 5.14 -0.15 13.24
C LEU A 197 6.35 -1.05 13.10
N PHE A 198 7.37 -0.78 13.91
CA PHE A 198 8.53 -1.62 14.09
C PHE A 198 8.75 -1.91 15.56
N ARG A 199 9.48 -2.98 15.88
CA ARG A 199 10.00 -3.22 17.21
C ARG A 199 11.49 -2.85 17.24
N TYR A 200 11.86 -1.90 18.09
CA TYR A 200 13.23 -1.45 18.28
C TYR A 200 13.62 -1.63 19.72
N ARG A 201 14.56 -2.53 20.00
CA ARG A 201 15.02 -2.86 21.37
C ARG A 201 13.88 -3.19 22.32
N GLY A 202 12.87 -3.91 21.82
CA GLY A 202 11.67 -4.30 22.60
C GLY A 202 10.55 -3.26 22.64
N GLU A 203 10.82 -2.00 22.30
CA GLU A 203 9.81 -0.95 22.20
C GLU A 203 9.16 -0.92 20.81
N VAL A 204 7.87 -0.57 20.78
CA VAL A 204 7.14 -0.39 19.51
C VAL A 204 7.25 1.07 19.08
N ILE A 205 7.81 1.29 17.90
CA ILE A 205 8.09 2.62 17.36
C ILE A 205 7.39 2.84 16.02
N PRO A 206 7.10 4.11 15.64
CA PRO A 206 6.45 4.42 14.37
C PRO A 206 7.41 4.31 13.18
N SER A 207 6.87 3.90 12.02
CA SER A 207 7.55 4.06 10.73
C SER A 207 7.56 5.53 10.28
N PHE A 208 8.29 5.82 9.21
CA PHE A 208 8.34 7.15 8.58
C PHE A 208 6.94 7.70 8.27
N THR A 209 6.08 6.89 7.67
CA THR A 209 4.73 7.31 7.29
C THR A 209 3.83 7.58 8.50
N LEU A 210 3.87 6.72 9.51
CA LEU A 210 3.10 6.94 10.73
C LEU A 210 3.64 8.16 11.48
N GLN A 211 4.96 8.33 11.57
CA GLN A 211 5.58 9.50 12.20
C GLN A 211 5.17 10.81 11.51
N ALA A 212 5.12 10.83 10.15
CA ALA A 212 4.64 11.99 9.40
C ALA A 212 3.19 12.35 9.75
N ILE A 213 2.32 11.34 9.91
CA ILE A 213 0.92 11.53 10.32
C ILE A 213 0.82 12.05 11.75
N LEU A 214 1.61 11.50 12.69
CA LEU A 214 1.64 11.97 14.08
C LEU A 214 2.07 13.43 14.18
N LEU A 215 3.10 13.81 13.44
CA LEU A 215 3.56 15.21 13.36
C LEU A 215 2.49 16.12 12.74
N TRP A 216 1.81 15.67 11.68
CA TRP A 216 0.75 16.44 11.03
C TRP A 216 -0.45 16.66 11.92
N LEU A 217 -0.87 15.63 12.66
CA LEU A 217 -1.97 15.71 13.62
C LEU A 217 -1.55 16.34 14.96
N ARG A 218 -0.26 16.61 15.16
CA ARG A 218 0.32 17.10 16.42
C ARG A 218 0.04 16.18 17.61
N VAL A 219 0.12 14.87 17.38
CA VAL A 219 -0.12 13.82 18.36
C VAL A 219 1.21 13.21 18.78
N THR A 220 1.38 12.96 20.08
CA THR A 220 2.55 12.29 20.61
C THR A 220 2.33 10.77 20.67
N PRO A 221 3.39 9.93 20.62
CA PRO A 221 3.25 8.47 20.73
C PRO A 221 2.52 8.03 22.02
N ALA A 222 2.61 8.79 23.10
CA ALA A 222 1.94 8.49 24.38
C ALA A 222 0.40 8.60 24.30
N GLU A 223 -0.13 9.39 23.37
CA GLU A 223 -1.58 9.61 23.17
C GLU A 223 -2.21 8.57 22.22
N VAL A 224 -1.40 7.68 21.67
CA VAL A 224 -1.83 6.68 20.69
C VAL A 224 -1.99 5.33 21.36
N SER A 225 -3.11 4.66 21.11
CA SER A 225 -3.29 3.27 21.51
C SER A 225 -3.26 2.34 20.30
N ILE A 226 -2.56 1.22 20.42
CA ILE A 226 -2.33 0.25 19.37
C ILE A 226 -2.92 -1.08 19.79
N ASP A 227 -3.75 -1.65 18.93
CA ASP A 227 -4.25 -3.02 19.03
C ASP A 227 -3.76 -3.81 17.80
N LEU A 228 -2.68 -4.58 17.98
CA LEU A 228 -2.03 -5.33 16.90
C LEU A 228 -2.99 -6.36 16.30
N GLY A 229 -3.09 -6.37 14.97
CA GLY A 229 -4.07 -7.18 14.24
C GLY A 229 -5.46 -6.58 14.15
N SER A 230 -5.65 -5.34 14.64
CA SER A 230 -6.90 -4.61 14.59
C SER A 230 -6.71 -3.19 14.07
N HIS A 231 -6.26 -2.27 14.91
CA HIS A 231 -6.10 -0.87 14.51
C HIS A 231 -5.17 -0.06 15.43
N ILE A 232 -4.72 1.07 14.90
CA ILE A 232 -4.10 2.16 15.66
C ILE A 232 -5.18 3.20 15.91
N SER A 233 -5.46 3.50 17.17
CA SER A 233 -6.40 4.54 17.58
C SER A 233 -5.66 5.85 17.83
N LEU A 234 -6.01 6.87 17.05
CA LEU A 234 -5.52 8.23 17.21
C LEU A 234 -6.54 9.08 17.97
N PRO A 235 -6.12 10.16 18.62
CA PRO A 235 -7.03 11.15 19.16
C PRO A 235 -8.07 11.59 18.12
N GLN A 236 -9.22 12.09 18.57
CA GLN A 236 -10.35 12.50 17.72
C GLN A 236 -11.09 11.33 17.02
N GLY A 237 -10.86 10.08 17.46
CA GLY A 237 -11.61 8.91 16.99
C GLY A 237 -11.16 8.35 15.64
N ARG A 238 -10.06 8.84 15.07
CA ARG A 238 -9.48 8.27 13.84
C ARG A 238 -8.87 6.91 14.14
N ARG A 239 -9.18 5.91 13.30
CA ARG A 239 -8.64 4.55 13.41
C ARG A 239 -7.97 4.14 12.12
N ILE A 240 -6.74 3.65 12.22
CA ILE A 240 -5.97 3.11 11.09
C ILE A 240 -5.95 1.59 11.23
N PRO A 241 -6.58 0.82 10.33
CA PRO A 241 -6.56 -0.64 10.41
C PRO A 241 -5.14 -1.15 10.17
N ILE A 242 -4.68 -2.10 10.97
CA ILE A 242 -3.37 -2.74 10.83
C ILE A 242 -3.49 -4.25 10.96
N GLN A 243 -2.55 -4.95 10.35
CA GLN A 243 -2.39 -6.39 10.51
C GLN A 243 -1.60 -6.72 11.79
N ALA A 244 -1.50 -8.01 12.11
CA ALA A 244 -0.79 -8.46 13.32
C ALA A 244 0.70 -8.13 13.30
N ASP A 245 1.30 -8.06 12.10
CA ASP A 245 2.68 -7.65 11.84
C ASP A 245 2.90 -6.13 11.82
N GLY A 246 1.86 -5.34 12.13
CA GLY A 246 1.93 -3.87 12.14
C GLY A 246 1.89 -3.22 10.76
N THR A 247 1.55 -3.96 9.69
CA THR A 247 1.44 -3.43 8.33
C THR A 247 0.05 -2.87 8.04
N LEU A 248 -0.01 -1.87 7.17
CA LEU A 248 -1.24 -1.34 6.57
C LEU A 248 -1.37 -1.84 5.12
N LEU A 249 -2.57 -2.23 4.75
CA LEU A 249 -2.89 -2.57 3.38
C LEU A 249 -3.15 -1.29 2.56
N VAL A 250 -2.30 -1.02 1.57
CA VAL A 250 -2.30 0.21 0.79
C VAL A 250 -2.59 -0.07 -0.69
N SER A 251 -3.39 0.76 -1.33
CA SER A 251 -3.52 0.73 -2.78
C SER A 251 -2.38 1.53 -3.43
N PRO A 252 -1.54 0.92 -4.30
CA PRO A 252 -0.48 1.65 -5.00
C PRO A 252 -1.02 2.82 -5.83
N ASN A 253 -2.26 2.73 -6.28
CA ASN A 253 -2.92 3.78 -7.05
C ASN A 253 -3.31 5.01 -6.21
N ALA A 254 -3.31 4.93 -4.88
CA ALA A 254 -3.54 6.10 -4.02
C ALA A 254 -2.47 7.18 -4.22
N GLY A 255 -1.23 6.79 -4.53
CA GLY A 255 -0.16 7.73 -4.85
C GLY A 255 -0.39 8.55 -6.14
N LYS A 256 -1.23 8.05 -7.05
CA LYS A 256 -1.56 8.78 -8.30
C LYS A 256 -2.51 9.97 -8.09
N THR A 257 -3.21 10.02 -6.96
CA THR A 257 -4.11 11.13 -6.61
C THR A 257 -3.38 12.24 -5.87
N VAL A 258 -2.12 12.02 -5.52
CA VAL A 258 -1.29 12.99 -4.81
C VAL A 258 -0.76 14.03 -5.78
N ARG A 259 -0.78 15.29 -5.35
CA ARG A 259 -0.20 16.37 -6.11
C ARG A 259 1.30 16.22 -6.20
N ARG A 260 1.84 16.34 -7.41
CA ARG A 260 3.29 16.32 -7.68
C ARG A 260 3.69 17.59 -8.36
N ILE A 261 4.79 18.13 -7.91
CA ILE A 261 5.41 19.32 -8.49
C ILE A 261 6.91 19.14 -8.47
N THR A 262 7.58 19.77 -9.41
CA THR A 262 9.04 19.87 -9.42
C THR A 262 9.52 21.03 -8.55
N LEU A 263 10.80 21.02 -8.18
CA LEU A 263 11.40 22.14 -7.46
C LEU A 263 11.30 23.44 -8.27
N ASN A 264 11.44 23.37 -9.60
CA ASN A 264 11.33 24.50 -10.48
C ASN A 264 9.91 25.10 -10.48
N GLU A 265 8.87 24.26 -10.55
CA GLU A 265 7.48 24.70 -10.44
C GLU A 265 7.18 25.39 -9.10
N LEU A 266 7.76 24.85 -8.00
CA LEU A 266 7.62 25.44 -6.67
C LEU A 266 8.32 26.80 -6.59
N ALA A 267 9.54 26.92 -7.13
CA ALA A 267 10.29 28.17 -7.16
C ALA A 267 9.57 29.22 -8.00
N LEU A 268 9.02 28.85 -9.17
CA LEU A 268 8.23 29.73 -10.02
C LEU A 268 6.96 30.21 -9.30
N ALA A 269 6.27 29.31 -8.59
CA ALA A 269 5.09 29.68 -7.80
C ALA A 269 5.43 30.70 -6.69
N THR A 270 6.60 30.57 -6.06
CA THR A 270 7.09 31.53 -5.06
C THR A 270 7.33 32.90 -5.69
N GLN A 271 7.98 32.97 -6.87
CA GLN A 271 8.21 34.20 -7.58
C GLN A 271 6.88 34.90 -8.01
N GLN A 272 5.94 34.13 -8.54
CA GLN A 272 4.61 34.65 -8.92
C GLN A 272 3.86 35.20 -7.70
N ARG A 273 3.93 34.52 -6.56
CA ARG A 273 3.34 35.00 -5.30
C ARG A 273 3.99 36.31 -4.82
N GLY A 274 5.32 36.41 -4.88
CA GLY A 274 6.06 37.63 -4.56
C GLY A 274 5.67 38.81 -5.45
N ALA A 275 5.31 38.54 -6.72
CA ALA A 275 4.81 39.51 -7.67
C ALA A 275 3.30 39.81 -7.53
N GLY A 276 2.60 39.22 -6.54
CA GLY A 276 1.16 39.37 -6.35
C GLY A 276 0.28 38.73 -7.45
N GLN A 277 0.87 37.80 -8.22
CA GLN A 277 0.18 37.06 -9.27
C GLN A 277 -0.36 35.74 -8.73
N LYS A 278 -1.44 35.23 -9.32
CA LYS A 278 -1.91 33.84 -9.01
C LYS A 278 -0.92 32.86 -9.57
N SER A 279 -0.59 31.85 -8.75
CA SER A 279 0.29 30.77 -9.20
C SER A 279 -0.34 29.99 -10.35
N ALA A 280 0.39 29.87 -11.47
CA ALA A 280 -0.02 29.05 -12.61
C ALA A 280 -0.18 27.57 -12.24
N SER A 281 0.59 27.09 -11.26
CA SER A 281 0.49 25.73 -10.73
C SER A 281 -0.66 25.54 -9.74
N GLY A 282 -1.43 26.60 -9.40
CA GLY A 282 -2.53 26.53 -8.43
C GLY A 282 -2.09 26.21 -7.00
N ILE A 283 -0.84 26.54 -6.63
CA ILE A 283 -0.31 26.40 -5.29
C ILE A 283 -0.58 27.70 -4.52
N ASP A 284 -1.67 27.73 -3.77
CA ASP A 284 -2.01 28.93 -2.99
C ASP A 284 -1.55 28.83 -1.54
N SER A 285 -1.63 27.64 -0.94
CA SER A 285 -1.23 27.39 0.43
C SER A 285 -0.97 25.88 0.67
N MET A 286 -0.05 25.56 1.58
CA MET A 286 0.23 24.20 2.04
C MET A 286 -0.02 24.05 3.56
N ARG A 287 -0.78 24.95 4.17
CA ARG A 287 -0.98 25.03 5.63
C ARG A 287 -1.54 23.75 6.26
N ASP A 288 -2.34 22.98 5.51
CA ASP A 288 -2.96 21.75 5.99
C ASP A 288 -2.35 20.49 5.34
N GLN A 289 -1.23 20.67 4.63
CA GLN A 289 -0.62 19.60 3.85
C GLN A 289 0.70 19.13 4.44
N ILE A 290 0.99 17.84 4.29
CA ILE A 290 2.34 17.33 4.41
C ILE A 290 3.07 17.61 3.10
N VAL A 291 4.28 18.14 3.16
CA VAL A 291 5.15 18.28 1.99
C VAL A 291 6.21 17.20 2.06
N LEU A 292 6.19 16.29 1.08
CA LEU A 292 7.13 15.20 0.95
C LEU A 292 8.18 15.54 -0.10
N ALA A 293 9.42 15.73 0.32
CA ALA A 293 10.56 15.95 -0.56
C ALA A 293 11.15 14.61 -1.00
N ARG A 294 11.35 14.46 -2.30
CA ARG A 294 11.78 13.23 -2.93
C ARG A 294 12.79 13.49 -4.03
N THR A 295 13.76 12.57 -4.20
CA THR A 295 14.63 12.55 -5.37
C THR A 295 14.21 11.42 -6.32
N PRO A 296 14.29 11.59 -7.65
CA PRO A 296 13.85 10.58 -8.61
C PRO A 296 14.57 9.24 -8.49
N ALA A 297 15.80 9.25 -8.01
CA ALA A 297 16.68 8.09 -7.93
C ALA A 297 16.83 7.52 -6.51
N ASN A 298 15.78 7.54 -5.67
CA ASN A 298 15.88 6.92 -4.35
C ASN A 298 15.76 5.38 -4.46
N PRO A 299 16.87 4.61 -4.34
CA PRO A 299 16.83 3.16 -4.45
C PRO A 299 16.17 2.47 -3.24
N LEU A 300 15.93 3.21 -2.15
CA LEU A 300 15.42 2.67 -0.88
C LEU A 300 13.90 2.62 -0.80
N SER A 301 13.24 3.30 -1.72
CA SER A 301 11.78 3.37 -1.75
C SER A 301 11.26 3.02 -3.12
N PRO A 302 10.38 2.02 -3.25
CA PRO A 302 9.60 1.84 -4.46
C PRO A 302 8.86 3.13 -4.80
N PRO A 303 8.70 3.45 -6.09
CA PRO A 303 8.02 4.67 -6.49
C PRO A 303 6.68 4.80 -5.77
N ASP A 304 6.47 5.93 -5.08
CA ASP A 304 5.20 6.35 -4.50
C ASP A 304 4.68 5.62 -3.26
N ILE A 305 5.39 4.66 -2.69
CA ILE A 305 4.86 3.88 -1.57
C ILE A 305 4.52 4.74 -0.35
N PHE A 306 5.41 5.67 0.02
CA PHE A 306 5.18 6.56 1.17
C PHE A 306 4.07 7.57 0.86
N ALA A 307 4.07 8.14 -0.35
CA ALA A 307 3.00 9.04 -0.77
C ALA A 307 1.63 8.32 -0.82
N ALA A 308 1.57 7.09 -1.33
CA ALA A 308 0.35 6.29 -1.35
C ALA A 308 -0.14 5.96 0.07
N THR A 309 0.77 5.64 0.98
CA THR A 309 0.44 5.32 2.38
C THR A 309 -0.08 6.56 3.11
N LEU A 310 0.62 7.69 2.98
CA LEU A 310 0.17 8.97 3.56
C LEU A 310 -1.20 9.36 3.03
N ALA A 311 -1.40 9.29 1.70
CA ALA A 311 -2.68 9.59 1.08
C ALA A 311 -3.80 8.68 1.59
N THR A 312 -3.55 7.37 1.70
CA THR A 312 -4.50 6.38 2.24
C THR A 312 -4.93 6.74 3.65
N ILE A 313 -3.97 7.08 4.54
CA ILE A 313 -4.27 7.43 5.93
C ILE A 313 -5.01 8.77 6.01
N GLN A 314 -4.56 9.79 5.27
CA GLN A 314 -5.17 11.11 5.31
C GLN A 314 -6.62 11.13 4.81
N THR A 315 -6.91 10.35 3.77
CA THR A 315 -8.26 10.25 3.17
C THR A 315 -9.13 9.16 3.79
N ASN A 316 -8.61 8.37 4.74
CA ASN A 316 -9.25 7.18 5.32
C ASN A 316 -9.68 6.16 4.24
N SER A 317 -8.92 6.05 3.15
CA SER A 317 -9.23 5.18 2.01
C SER A 317 -8.66 3.77 2.23
N TYR A 318 -9.09 3.11 3.31
CA TYR A 318 -8.59 1.80 3.68
C TYR A 318 -9.25 0.69 2.88
N ILE A 319 -8.47 -0.36 2.57
CA ILE A 319 -8.96 -1.57 1.94
C ILE A 319 -9.55 -2.47 3.03
N HIS A 320 -10.82 -2.81 2.88
CA HIS A 320 -11.53 -3.68 3.82
C HIS A 320 -11.82 -5.02 3.18
N ARG A 321 -11.39 -6.11 3.82
CA ARG A 321 -11.83 -7.45 3.42
C ARG A 321 -13.26 -7.68 3.90
N VAL A 322 -14.09 -8.29 3.05
CA VAL A 322 -15.45 -8.73 3.44
C VAL A 322 -15.40 -9.67 4.65
N SER A 323 -16.52 -9.75 5.41
CA SER A 323 -16.62 -10.67 6.52
C SER A 323 -16.61 -12.12 6.02
N TRP A 324 -16.23 -13.08 6.87
CA TRP A 324 -16.20 -14.51 6.54
C TRP A 324 -17.57 -15.06 6.12
N ILE A 325 -18.65 -14.45 6.60
CA ILE A 325 -20.04 -14.80 6.20
C ILE A 325 -20.26 -14.52 4.72
N PHE A 326 -19.76 -13.38 4.23
CA PHE A 326 -19.83 -13.06 2.80
C PHE A 326 -18.96 -13.99 1.96
N ASP A 327 -17.81 -14.42 2.47
CA ASP A 327 -16.95 -15.43 1.81
C ASP A 327 -17.78 -16.74 1.61
N CYS A 328 -18.51 -17.20 2.64
CA CYS A 328 -19.40 -18.36 2.56
C CYS A 328 -20.53 -18.14 1.52
N VAL A 329 -21.18 -16.98 1.53
CA VAL A 329 -22.28 -16.67 0.60
C VAL A 329 -21.79 -16.66 -0.84
N ILE A 330 -20.64 -16.02 -1.11
CA ILE A 330 -20.03 -15.98 -2.45
C ILE A 330 -19.69 -17.38 -2.94
N LEU A 331 -19.08 -18.21 -2.07
CA LEU A 331 -18.77 -19.60 -2.38
C LEU A 331 -20.05 -20.41 -2.68
N LEU A 332 -21.08 -20.26 -1.87
CA LEU A 332 -22.38 -20.92 -2.09
C LEU A 332 -23.00 -20.52 -3.42
N LEU A 333 -22.99 -19.22 -3.75
CA LEU A 333 -23.48 -18.71 -5.03
C LEU A 333 -22.67 -19.29 -6.21
N ALA A 334 -21.35 -19.34 -6.10
CA ALA A 334 -20.49 -19.92 -7.13
C ALA A 334 -20.80 -21.39 -7.38
N VAL A 335 -20.96 -22.19 -6.32
CA VAL A 335 -21.36 -23.60 -6.41
C VAL A 335 -22.77 -23.76 -6.99
N ALA A 336 -23.73 -22.90 -6.59
CA ALA A 336 -25.10 -22.93 -7.09
C ALA A 336 -25.17 -22.63 -8.60
N VAL A 337 -24.41 -21.67 -9.11
CA VAL A 337 -24.31 -21.35 -10.55
C VAL A 337 -23.87 -22.57 -11.34
N VAL A 338 -22.79 -23.25 -10.91
CA VAL A 338 -22.34 -24.48 -11.59
C VAL A 338 -23.41 -25.58 -11.50
N GLY A 339 -24.11 -25.66 -10.38
CA GLY A 339 -25.24 -26.58 -10.20
C GLY A 339 -26.35 -26.39 -11.22
N GLN A 340 -26.67 -25.16 -11.60
CA GLN A 340 -27.66 -24.87 -12.64
C GLN A 340 -27.16 -25.25 -14.04
N LEU A 341 -25.86 -25.08 -14.31
CA LEU A 341 -25.24 -25.35 -15.61
C LEU A 341 -24.98 -26.85 -15.88
N ARG A 342 -25.18 -27.72 -14.90
CA ARG A 342 -24.85 -29.17 -15.01
C ARG A 342 -25.65 -29.94 -16.09
N HIS A 343 -26.75 -29.40 -16.58
CA HIS A 343 -27.61 -30.01 -17.61
C HIS A 343 -27.21 -29.62 -19.04
N VAL A 344 -26.25 -28.73 -19.17
CA VAL A 344 -25.79 -28.16 -20.44
C VAL A 344 -24.64 -29.01 -21.03
N SER A 345 -24.33 -28.81 -22.30
CA SER A 345 -23.22 -29.53 -22.93
C SER A 345 -21.87 -29.19 -22.25
N ARG A 346 -20.85 -30.08 -22.39
CA ARG A 346 -19.53 -29.84 -21.79
C ARG A 346 -18.87 -28.54 -22.28
N ILE A 347 -19.06 -28.22 -23.55
CA ILE A 347 -18.53 -27.00 -24.15
C ILE A 347 -19.22 -25.78 -23.55
N ASP A 348 -20.54 -25.79 -23.44
CA ASP A 348 -21.28 -24.67 -22.86
C ASP A 348 -20.99 -24.53 -21.36
N LEU A 349 -20.71 -25.62 -20.65
CA LEU A 349 -20.28 -25.57 -19.24
C LEU A 349 -18.93 -24.86 -19.09
N VAL A 350 -17.95 -25.15 -19.95
CA VAL A 350 -16.65 -24.48 -19.96
C VAL A 350 -16.79 -23.01 -20.33
N LEU A 351 -17.57 -22.71 -21.38
CA LEU A 351 -17.86 -21.32 -21.79
C LEU A 351 -18.57 -20.54 -20.67
N GLY A 352 -19.52 -21.18 -19.98
CA GLY A 352 -20.19 -20.62 -18.84
C GLY A 352 -19.25 -20.30 -17.66
N ALA A 353 -18.30 -21.18 -17.38
CA ALA A 353 -17.29 -20.97 -16.34
C ALA A 353 -16.32 -19.83 -16.70
N ILE A 354 -15.91 -19.72 -17.98
CA ILE A 354 -15.10 -18.59 -18.47
C ILE A 354 -15.89 -17.28 -18.32
N ALA A 355 -17.13 -17.25 -18.78
CA ALA A 355 -17.99 -16.07 -18.66
C ALA A 355 -18.23 -15.66 -17.20
N PHE A 356 -18.47 -16.64 -16.32
CA PHE A 356 -18.60 -16.40 -14.88
C PHE A 356 -17.31 -15.81 -14.28
N THR A 357 -16.14 -16.39 -14.61
CA THR A 357 -14.84 -15.91 -14.14
C THR A 357 -14.60 -14.46 -14.57
N ALA A 358 -14.84 -14.15 -15.86
CA ALA A 358 -14.69 -12.80 -16.38
C ALA A 358 -15.65 -11.81 -15.70
N ALA A 359 -16.92 -12.17 -15.55
CA ALA A 359 -17.92 -11.35 -14.87
C ALA A 359 -17.55 -11.12 -13.39
N TYR A 360 -17.12 -12.17 -12.70
CA TYR A 360 -16.67 -12.07 -11.31
C TYR A 360 -15.48 -11.11 -11.15
N CYS A 361 -14.45 -11.25 -11.99
CA CYS A 361 -13.28 -10.37 -11.98
C CYS A 361 -13.68 -8.91 -12.25
N LEU A 362 -14.57 -8.66 -13.20
CA LEU A 362 -15.08 -7.30 -13.50
C LEU A 362 -15.87 -6.71 -12.32
N ILE A 363 -16.73 -7.51 -11.69
CA ILE A 363 -17.51 -7.10 -10.51
C ILE A 363 -16.55 -6.80 -9.35
N ALA A 364 -15.59 -7.70 -9.07
CA ALA A 364 -14.60 -7.50 -8.02
C ALA A 364 -13.78 -6.23 -8.25
N LEU A 365 -13.34 -5.99 -9.50
CA LEU A 365 -12.62 -4.78 -9.89
C LEU A 365 -13.47 -3.51 -9.70
N ALA A 366 -14.74 -3.54 -10.08
CA ALA A 366 -15.66 -2.42 -9.89
C ALA A 366 -15.90 -2.12 -8.41
N ILE A 367 -16.05 -3.15 -7.57
CA ILE A 367 -16.27 -3.02 -6.12
C ILE A 367 -15.00 -2.45 -5.45
N VAL A 368 -13.83 -2.98 -5.76
CA VAL A 368 -12.55 -2.45 -5.23
C VAL A 368 -12.34 -1.01 -5.68
N SER A 369 -12.60 -0.68 -6.95
CA SER A 369 -12.41 0.67 -7.47
C SER A 369 -13.36 1.69 -6.82
N ARG A 370 -14.56 1.28 -6.40
CA ARG A 370 -15.58 2.21 -5.87
C ARG A 370 -15.59 2.30 -4.35
N TRP A 371 -15.41 1.16 -3.67
CA TRP A 371 -15.60 1.05 -2.22
C TRP A 371 -14.39 0.56 -1.45
N LEU A 372 -13.29 0.21 -2.13
CA LEU A 372 -12.08 -0.39 -1.54
C LEU A 372 -12.40 -1.66 -0.74
N ILE A 373 -13.40 -2.41 -1.19
CA ILE A 373 -13.79 -3.68 -0.57
C ILE A 373 -13.13 -4.82 -1.33
N TRP A 374 -12.33 -5.62 -0.62
CA TRP A 374 -11.68 -6.81 -1.14
C TRP A 374 -12.60 -8.01 -1.09
N LEU A 375 -12.94 -8.57 -2.26
CA LEU A 375 -13.68 -9.81 -2.42
C LEU A 375 -12.70 -10.99 -2.57
N PRO A 376 -13.02 -12.17 -1.98
CA PRO A 376 -12.22 -13.38 -2.18
C PRO A 376 -12.28 -13.80 -3.65
N GLY A 377 -11.15 -14.22 -4.23
CA GLY A 377 -11.08 -14.66 -5.63
C GLY A 377 -10.78 -16.14 -5.77
N VAL A 378 -9.81 -16.63 -5.04
CA VAL A 378 -9.24 -17.97 -5.24
C VAL A 378 -10.23 -19.07 -4.89
N LEU A 379 -10.91 -18.97 -3.75
CA LEU A 379 -11.87 -20.00 -3.33
C LEU A 379 -13.10 -20.11 -4.24
N PRO A 380 -13.85 -19.03 -4.54
CA PRO A 380 -15.03 -19.15 -5.37
C PRO A 380 -14.69 -19.55 -6.81
N LEU A 381 -13.63 -18.96 -7.40
CA LEU A 381 -13.19 -19.33 -8.74
C LEU A 381 -12.61 -20.76 -8.78
N GLY A 382 -11.81 -21.14 -7.79
CA GLY A 382 -11.28 -22.49 -7.66
C GLY A 382 -12.38 -23.54 -7.52
N ALA A 383 -13.42 -23.28 -6.73
CA ALA A 383 -14.56 -24.16 -6.59
C ALA A 383 -15.32 -24.34 -7.91
N VAL A 384 -15.54 -23.24 -8.68
CA VAL A 384 -16.18 -23.31 -9.99
C VAL A 384 -15.37 -24.20 -10.93
N TRP A 385 -14.06 -23.94 -11.07
CA TRP A 385 -13.20 -24.70 -11.97
C TRP A 385 -13.01 -26.16 -11.54
N LEU A 386 -12.97 -26.44 -10.23
CA LEU A 386 -12.92 -27.80 -9.70
C LEU A 386 -14.21 -28.58 -10.08
N LEU A 387 -15.38 -27.96 -9.92
CA LEU A 387 -16.65 -28.60 -10.29
C LEU A 387 -16.76 -28.82 -11.80
N VAL A 388 -16.30 -27.88 -12.62
CA VAL A 388 -16.24 -28.03 -14.08
C VAL A 388 -15.31 -29.20 -14.45
N LEU A 389 -14.14 -29.30 -13.84
CA LEU A 389 -13.20 -30.39 -14.08
C LEU A 389 -13.81 -31.75 -13.70
N ILE A 390 -14.45 -31.84 -12.55
CA ILE A 390 -15.17 -33.06 -12.12
C ILE A 390 -16.27 -33.41 -13.13
N ALA A 391 -17.02 -32.42 -13.63
CA ALA A 391 -18.09 -32.66 -14.60
C ALA A 391 -17.54 -33.14 -15.97
N ILE A 392 -16.36 -32.71 -16.38
CA ILE A 392 -15.69 -33.15 -17.61
C ILE A 392 -15.19 -34.58 -17.47
N VAL A 393 -14.59 -34.92 -16.33
CA VAL A 393 -13.97 -36.24 -16.07
C VAL A 393 -15.03 -37.32 -15.81
N THR A 394 -16.16 -36.97 -15.19
CA THR A 394 -17.25 -37.93 -14.94
C THR A 394 -17.94 -38.30 -16.26
N PRO A 395 -17.96 -39.60 -16.62
CA PRO A 395 -18.61 -40.04 -17.86
C PRO A 395 -20.13 -39.79 -17.79
N HIS A 396 -20.66 -39.06 -18.76
CA HIS A 396 -22.10 -38.96 -18.94
C HIS A 396 -22.63 -40.33 -19.32
N ARG A 397 -23.31 -41.02 -18.41
CA ARG A 397 -24.17 -42.14 -18.81
C ARG A 397 -25.33 -41.55 -19.61
N TYR A 398 -25.18 -41.58 -20.94
CA TYR A 398 -26.28 -41.31 -21.87
C TYR A 398 -27.41 -42.25 -21.52
N ARG A 399 -28.49 -41.73 -20.96
CA ARG A 399 -29.76 -42.40 -20.91
C ARG A 399 -30.23 -42.46 -22.34
N ALA A 400 -29.96 -43.59 -23.05
CA ALA A 400 -30.57 -43.86 -24.30
C ALA A 400 -32.10 -43.65 -24.10
N LYS A 401 -32.68 -42.69 -24.84
CA LYS A 401 -34.13 -42.55 -24.93
C LYS A 401 -34.60 -43.92 -25.44
N GLN A 402 -35.22 -44.72 -24.58
CA GLN A 402 -35.95 -45.87 -25.01
C GLN A 402 -36.92 -45.40 -26.12
N PRO A 403 -36.85 -45.95 -27.35
CA PRO A 403 -37.84 -45.62 -28.36
C PRO A 403 -39.19 -45.96 -27.76
N LYS A 404 -40.12 -45.02 -27.80
CA LYS A 404 -41.53 -45.29 -27.47
C LYS A 404 -41.95 -46.49 -28.32
N ALA A 405 -42.21 -47.62 -27.65
CA ALA A 405 -42.81 -48.77 -28.31
C ALA A 405 -44.12 -48.29 -28.95
N THR A 406 -44.11 -48.21 -30.25
CA THR A 406 -45.33 -47.95 -31.03
C THR A 406 -46.23 -49.14 -30.81
N THR A 407 -47.26 -48.97 -29.97
CA THR A 407 -48.32 -49.97 -29.76
C THR A 407 -49.03 -50.13 -31.08
N ILE A 408 -48.64 -51.17 -31.82
CA ILE A 408 -49.38 -51.62 -33.00
C ILE A 408 -50.71 -52.19 -32.46
N ALA A 409 -51.82 -51.50 -32.72
CA ALA A 409 -53.13 -52.02 -32.40
C ALA A 409 -53.36 -53.30 -33.24
N PRO A 410 -53.85 -54.40 -32.64
CA PRO A 410 -54.19 -55.60 -33.39
C PRO A 410 -55.38 -55.27 -34.29
N SER A 411 -55.22 -55.47 -35.56
CA SER A 411 -56.41 -55.55 -36.53
C SER A 411 -57.23 -56.77 -36.18
N VAL A 412 -58.41 -56.54 -35.77
CA VAL A 412 -59.44 -57.56 -35.61
C VAL A 412 -60.07 -57.84 -37.00
N PRO A 413 -60.26 -59.13 -37.38
CA PRO A 413 -60.83 -59.53 -38.68
C PRO A 413 -62.32 -59.17 -38.84
#